data_3bc78ad4506c6e53f679e2570d9f2871
#
_entry.id   3bc78ad4506c6e53f679e2570d9f2871
#
_cell.length_a   1.000
_cell.length_b   1.000
_cell.length_c   1.000
_cell.angle_alpha   90.00
_cell.angle_beta   90.00
_cell.angle_gamma   90.00
#
_symmetry.space_group_name_H-M   'P 1'
#
loop_
_entity.id
_entity.type
_entity.pdbx_description
1 polymer ?
#
loop_
_entity_poly.entity_id
_entity_poly.type
_entity_poly.pdbx_seq_one_letter_code
_entity_poly.pdbx_strand_id
1 'polypeptide(L)'
;MNVGDILRKKTARIATIRMNETVAIAAQLMRASNVSALVVKDVVRTEGNTAVGMFTERDVVRAIAEHGAAAINMKISQLISVQQLVSCSSTDSLEEIRHRMNKHHIRHLPVIDDHNLIGVISIRDISTAFDDEATTAPRAISA
;
A
#
# COMPACT_ATOMS: atom_id res chain seq x y z
N MET A 1 5.07 -9.09 17.29
CA MET A 1 4.05 -9.06 16.21
C MET A 1 4.73 -8.74 14.90
N ASN A 2 4.38 -9.45 13.86
CA ASN A 2 4.91 -9.24 12.52
C ASN A 2 3.80 -8.83 11.54
N VAL A 3 4.20 -8.56 10.30
CA VAL A 3 3.27 -8.16 9.23
C VAL A 3 2.16 -9.21 9.02
N GLY A 4 2.52 -10.50 9.02
CA GLY A 4 1.55 -11.59 8.85
C GLY A 4 0.46 -11.59 9.91
N ASP A 5 0.78 -11.22 11.14
CA ASP A 5 -0.19 -11.12 12.24
C ASP A 5 -1.25 -10.06 11.96
N ILE A 6 -0.84 -8.92 11.38
CA ILE A 6 -1.77 -7.86 10.99
C ILE A 6 -2.65 -8.31 9.83
N LEU A 7 -2.06 -8.93 8.80
CA LEU A 7 -2.81 -9.38 7.63
C LEU A 7 -3.89 -10.39 7.98
N ARG A 8 -3.65 -11.26 8.96
CA ARG A 8 -4.64 -12.24 9.42
C ARG A 8 -5.85 -11.59 10.08
N LYS A 9 -5.67 -10.41 10.69
CA LYS A 9 -6.76 -9.64 11.31
C LYS A 9 -7.46 -8.71 10.32
N LYS A 10 -6.83 -8.44 9.19
CA LYS A 10 -7.32 -7.47 8.21
C LYS A 10 -8.30 -8.16 7.27
N THR A 11 -9.50 -7.59 7.14
CA THR A 11 -10.55 -8.11 6.27
C THR A 11 -10.57 -7.45 4.90
N ALA A 12 -9.82 -6.36 4.71
CA ALA A 12 -9.77 -5.63 3.46
C ALA A 12 -9.13 -6.47 2.35
N ARG A 13 -9.77 -6.50 1.19
CA ARG A 13 -9.23 -7.16 0.01
C ARG A 13 -8.11 -6.32 -0.60
N ILE A 14 -7.16 -6.99 -1.24
CA ILE A 14 -6.14 -6.32 -2.05
C ILE A 14 -6.82 -5.74 -3.28
N ALA A 15 -6.73 -4.42 -3.46
CA ALA A 15 -7.20 -3.78 -4.66
C ALA A 15 -6.01 -3.51 -5.59
N THR A 16 -6.16 -3.88 -6.84
CA THR A 16 -5.12 -3.75 -7.86
C THR A 16 -5.62 -2.94 -9.05
N ILE A 17 -4.68 -2.35 -9.79
CA ILE A 17 -4.95 -1.63 -11.01
C ILE A 17 -3.82 -1.87 -12.01
N ARG A 18 -4.11 -1.78 -13.30
CA ARG A 18 -3.11 -1.90 -14.35
C ARG A 18 -2.55 -0.54 -14.75
N MET A 19 -1.34 -0.54 -15.29
CA MET A 19 -0.64 0.67 -15.71
C MET A 19 -1.37 1.47 -16.78
N ASN A 20 -2.17 0.82 -17.62
CA ASN A 20 -2.90 1.49 -18.72
C ASN A 20 -4.27 2.01 -18.30
N GLU A 21 -4.68 1.83 -17.07
CA GLU A 21 -5.93 2.40 -16.55
C GLU A 21 -5.76 3.87 -16.20
N THR A 22 -6.89 4.57 -16.09
CA THR A 22 -6.91 6.01 -15.83
C THR A 22 -6.99 6.33 -14.34
N VAL A 23 -6.65 7.58 -14.01
CA VAL A 23 -6.82 8.12 -12.65
C VAL A 23 -8.28 8.03 -12.20
N ALA A 24 -9.24 8.28 -13.09
CA ALA A 24 -10.67 8.15 -12.78
C ALA A 24 -11.01 6.74 -12.31
N ILE A 25 -10.53 5.72 -13.01
CA ILE A 25 -10.74 4.32 -12.63
C ILE A 25 -10.08 4.02 -11.30
N ALA A 26 -8.87 4.52 -11.08
CA ALA A 26 -8.17 4.36 -9.79
C ALA A 26 -9.01 4.92 -8.63
N ALA A 27 -9.52 6.13 -8.78
CA ALA A 27 -10.36 6.76 -7.75
C ALA A 27 -11.64 5.96 -7.48
N GLN A 28 -12.28 5.44 -8.53
CA GLN A 28 -13.47 4.60 -8.40
C GLN A 28 -13.17 3.29 -7.66
N LEU A 29 -12.05 2.66 -7.98
CA LEU A 29 -11.62 1.43 -7.29
C LEU A 29 -11.31 1.66 -5.82
N MET A 30 -10.63 2.76 -5.50
CA MET A 30 -10.33 3.13 -4.11
C MET A 30 -11.61 3.31 -3.31
N ARG A 31 -12.59 3.99 -3.87
CA ARG A 31 -13.88 4.22 -3.22
C ARG A 31 -14.65 2.91 -3.06
N ALA A 32 -14.77 2.12 -4.12
CA ALA A 32 -15.52 0.87 -4.11
C ALA A 32 -14.94 -0.15 -3.14
N SER A 33 -13.61 -0.21 -3.03
CA SER A 33 -12.90 -1.13 -2.16
C SER A 33 -12.63 -0.56 -0.76
N ASN A 34 -12.97 0.71 -0.54
CA ASN A 34 -12.69 1.44 0.70
C ASN A 34 -11.22 1.37 1.11
N VAL A 35 -10.34 1.63 0.16
CA VAL A 35 -8.89 1.65 0.37
C VAL A 35 -8.31 2.96 -0.12
N SER A 36 -7.18 3.38 0.44
CA SER A 36 -6.48 4.61 0.06
C SER A 36 -5.29 4.37 -0.87
N ALA A 37 -5.04 3.12 -1.23
CA ALA A 37 -3.93 2.74 -2.08
C ALA A 37 -4.29 1.51 -2.91
N LEU A 38 -3.78 1.49 -4.13
CA LEU A 38 -3.90 0.37 -5.06
C LEU A 38 -2.51 -0.17 -5.37
N VAL A 39 -2.40 -1.49 -5.51
CA VAL A 39 -1.19 -2.10 -6.05
C VAL A 39 -1.26 -2.02 -7.57
N VAL A 40 -0.25 -1.43 -8.18
CA VAL A 40 -0.16 -1.34 -9.64
C VAL A 40 0.52 -2.60 -10.16
N LYS A 41 -0.13 -3.28 -11.08
CA LYS A 41 0.39 -4.48 -11.74
C LYS A 41 0.66 -4.21 -13.20
N ASP A 42 1.70 -4.85 -13.70
CA ASP A 42 2.04 -4.83 -15.12
C ASP A 42 2.59 -6.19 -15.52
N VAL A 43 2.58 -6.46 -16.82
CA VAL A 43 3.15 -7.68 -17.37
C VAL A 43 4.63 -7.46 -17.62
N VAL A 44 5.45 -8.19 -16.87
CA VAL A 44 6.90 -8.23 -17.05
C VAL A 44 7.22 -9.52 -17.81
N ARG A 45 7.98 -9.41 -18.92
CA ARG A 45 8.25 -10.50 -19.86
C ARG A 45 8.66 -11.82 -19.22
N THR A 46 9.45 -11.77 -18.16
CA THR A 46 10.01 -12.96 -17.51
C THR A 46 9.21 -13.41 -16.28
N GLU A 47 8.35 -12.57 -15.74
CA GLU A 47 7.68 -12.79 -14.45
C GLU A 47 6.16 -12.81 -14.55
N GLY A 48 5.60 -12.51 -15.73
CA GLY A 48 4.15 -12.41 -15.91
C GLY A 48 3.57 -11.18 -15.26
N ASN A 49 2.33 -11.29 -14.76
CA ASN A 49 1.60 -10.18 -14.15
C ASN A 49 2.10 -9.97 -12.71
N THR A 50 2.87 -8.92 -12.48
CA THR A 50 3.52 -8.67 -11.20
C THR A 50 3.27 -7.25 -10.69
N ALA A 51 3.42 -7.05 -9.38
CA ALA A 51 3.34 -5.74 -8.75
C ALA A 51 4.56 -4.89 -9.16
N VAL A 52 4.31 -3.71 -9.68
CA VAL A 52 5.36 -2.79 -10.16
C VAL A 52 5.34 -1.44 -9.44
N GLY A 53 4.34 -1.15 -8.64
CA GLY A 53 4.25 0.10 -7.90
C GLY A 53 3.00 0.19 -7.04
N MET A 54 2.85 1.36 -6.44
CA MET A 54 1.66 1.73 -5.67
C MET A 54 1.10 3.03 -6.23
N PHE A 55 -0.22 3.14 -6.26
CA PHE A 55 -0.91 4.36 -6.61
C PHE A 55 -1.91 4.71 -5.51
N THR A 56 -1.76 5.90 -4.91
CA THR A 56 -2.46 6.28 -3.69
C THR A 56 -3.36 7.48 -3.91
N GLU A 57 -4.21 7.79 -2.92
CA GLU A 57 -5.01 9.02 -2.90
C GLU A 57 -4.14 10.26 -3.05
N ARG A 58 -2.95 10.25 -2.46
CA ARG A 58 -2.00 11.38 -2.60
C ARG A 58 -1.57 11.55 -4.05
N ASP A 59 -1.36 10.47 -4.78
CA ASP A 59 -1.01 10.53 -6.20
C ASP A 59 -2.15 11.12 -7.03
N VAL A 60 -3.39 10.80 -6.71
CA VAL A 60 -4.56 11.39 -7.35
C VAL A 60 -4.59 12.91 -7.12
N VAL A 61 -4.41 13.33 -5.88
CA VAL A 61 -4.40 14.77 -5.53
C VAL A 61 -3.27 15.49 -6.24
N ARG A 62 -2.08 14.91 -6.28
CA ARG A 62 -0.92 15.48 -6.97
C ARG A 62 -1.16 15.60 -8.47
N ALA A 63 -1.75 14.58 -9.08
CA ALA A 63 -2.08 14.60 -10.51
C ALA A 63 -3.04 15.74 -10.84
N ILE A 64 -4.09 15.92 -10.04
CA ILE A 64 -5.05 17.00 -10.20
C ILE A 64 -4.38 18.36 -9.99
N ALA A 65 -3.54 18.50 -9.00
CA ALA A 65 -2.82 19.75 -8.72
C ALA A 65 -1.89 20.15 -9.88
N GLU A 66 -1.23 19.17 -10.52
CA GLU A 66 -0.29 19.42 -11.61
C GLU A 66 -0.95 19.57 -12.97
N HIS A 67 -2.02 18.82 -13.24
CA HIS A 67 -2.62 18.70 -14.57
C HIS A 67 -4.06 19.20 -14.65
N GLY A 68 -4.66 19.59 -13.53
CA GLY A 68 -6.04 20.05 -13.50
C GLY A 68 -7.03 18.97 -13.92
N ALA A 69 -8.06 19.37 -14.66
CA ALA A 69 -9.11 18.46 -15.11
C ALA A 69 -8.59 17.33 -16.03
N ALA A 70 -7.50 17.56 -16.74
CA ALA A 70 -6.89 16.56 -17.61
C ALA A 70 -6.41 15.32 -16.86
N ALA A 71 -6.10 15.45 -15.55
CA ALA A 71 -5.62 14.35 -14.73
C ALA A 71 -6.57 13.15 -14.73
N ILE A 72 -7.86 13.37 -14.80
CA ILE A 72 -8.89 12.32 -14.73
C ILE A 72 -8.70 11.27 -15.83
N ASN A 73 -8.30 11.72 -17.02
CA ASN A 73 -8.12 10.85 -18.19
C ASN A 73 -6.67 10.42 -18.42
N MET A 74 -5.75 10.84 -17.56
CA MET A 74 -4.37 10.38 -17.64
C MET A 74 -4.24 8.93 -17.18
N LYS A 75 -3.33 8.20 -17.81
CA LYS A 75 -3.03 6.82 -17.43
C LYS A 75 -2.08 6.78 -16.24
N ILE A 76 -2.21 5.74 -15.43
CA ILE A 76 -1.29 5.51 -14.32
C ILE A 76 0.17 5.51 -14.81
N SER A 77 0.43 4.90 -15.96
CA SER A 77 1.76 4.86 -16.58
C SER A 77 2.39 6.22 -16.87
N GLN A 78 1.57 7.25 -16.99
CA GLN A 78 2.06 8.63 -17.22
C GLN A 78 2.45 9.33 -15.91
N LEU A 79 2.01 8.82 -14.78
CA LEU A 79 2.17 9.45 -13.47
C LEU A 79 3.16 8.74 -12.57
N ILE A 80 3.34 7.44 -12.75
CA ILE A 80 4.35 6.68 -12.02
C ILE A 80 5.32 6.04 -13.01
N SER A 81 6.58 6.00 -12.63
CA SER A 81 7.58 5.25 -13.37
C SER A 81 7.73 3.86 -12.75
N VAL A 82 8.06 2.87 -13.57
CA VAL A 82 8.46 1.56 -13.07
C VAL A 82 9.79 1.74 -12.34
N GLN A 83 9.72 1.85 -11.04
CA GLN A 83 10.88 1.94 -10.17
C GLN A 83 10.98 0.68 -9.33
N GLN A 84 12.10 0.53 -8.66
CA GLN A 84 12.23 -0.55 -7.69
C GLN A 84 11.14 -0.43 -6.65
N LEU A 85 10.23 -1.40 -6.64
CA LEU A 85 9.12 -1.44 -5.70
C LEU A 85 9.63 -1.66 -4.28
N VAL A 86 9.28 -0.77 -3.37
CA VAL A 86 9.53 -0.98 -1.95
C VAL A 86 8.43 -1.89 -1.42
N SER A 87 8.81 -3.04 -0.94
CA SER A 87 7.89 -4.06 -0.44
C SER A 87 8.37 -4.63 0.90
N CYS A 88 7.58 -5.51 1.46
CA CYS A 88 7.94 -6.23 2.66
C CYS A 88 7.45 -7.69 2.59
N SER A 89 7.89 -8.47 3.54
CA SER A 89 7.52 -9.87 3.72
C SER A 89 6.62 -10.01 4.94
N SER A 90 5.79 -11.04 4.97
CA SER A 90 4.92 -11.33 6.11
C SER A 90 5.69 -11.61 7.41
N THR A 91 6.95 -12.00 7.31
CA THR A 91 7.81 -12.28 8.47
C THR A 91 8.53 -11.07 9.02
N ASP A 92 8.47 -9.93 8.31
CA ASP A 92 9.10 -8.71 8.78
C ASP A 92 8.42 -8.17 10.05
N SER A 93 9.20 -7.59 10.94
CA SER A 93 8.67 -6.97 12.16
C SER A 93 8.01 -5.63 11.84
N LEU A 94 7.08 -5.20 12.69
CA LEU A 94 6.42 -3.91 12.53
C LEU A 94 7.40 -2.75 12.66
N GLU A 95 8.42 -2.89 13.49
CA GLU A 95 9.45 -1.87 13.65
C GLU A 95 10.27 -1.70 12.37
N GLU A 96 10.64 -2.80 11.72
CA GLU A 96 11.35 -2.76 10.45
C GLU A 96 10.52 -2.07 9.37
N ILE A 97 9.22 -2.37 9.31
CA ILE A 97 8.31 -1.79 8.33
C ILE A 97 8.14 -0.29 8.59
N ARG A 98 7.96 0.10 9.83
CA ARG A 98 7.85 1.51 10.21
C ARG A 98 9.10 2.30 9.82
N HIS A 99 10.28 1.72 10.07
CA HIS A 99 11.55 2.31 9.65
C HIS A 99 11.63 2.45 8.12
N ARG A 100 11.23 1.41 7.39
CA ARG A 100 11.22 1.40 5.93
C ARG A 100 10.29 2.45 5.35
N MET A 101 9.09 2.59 5.93
CA MET A 101 8.14 3.63 5.54
C MET A 101 8.69 5.04 5.76
N ASN A 102 9.35 5.26 6.91
CA ASN A 102 9.98 6.54 7.21
C ASN A 102 11.13 6.86 6.26
N LYS A 103 11.97 5.87 5.99
CA LYS A 103 13.12 6.03 5.11
C LYS A 103 12.71 6.42 3.69
N HIS A 104 11.65 5.83 3.18
CA HIS A 104 11.17 6.04 1.80
C HIS A 104 10.03 7.05 1.69
N HIS A 105 9.59 7.64 2.82
CA HIS A 105 8.48 8.60 2.88
C HIS A 105 7.19 8.04 2.28
N ILE A 106 6.89 6.80 2.57
CA ILE A 106 5.70 6.07 2.08
C ILE A 106 4.88 5.56 3.26
N ARG A 107 3.58 5.40 3.04
CA ARG A 107 2.62 5.00 4.06
C ARG A 107 1.97 3.65 3.80
N HIS A 108 2.29 3.04 2.68
CA HIS A 108 1.75 1.75 2.26
C HIS A 108 2.87 0.91 1.68
N LEU A 109 2.88 -0.37 2.01
CA LEU A 109 3.81 -1.34 1.43
C LEU A 109 3.04 -2.57 0.98
N PRO A 110 3.26 -3.03 -0.25
CA PRO A 110 2.79 -4.35 -0.64
C PRO A 110 3.56 -5.42 0.13
N VAL A 111 2.85 -6.45 0.54
CA VAL A 111 3.42 -7.61 1.23
C VAL A 111 3.56 -8.73 0.20
N ILE A 112 4.78 -9.14 -0.05
CA ILE A 112 5.12 -10.13 -1.08
C ILE A 112 5.91 -11.27 -0.44
N ASP A 113 5.36 -12.48 -0.52
CA ASP A 113 6.02 -13.70 -0.09
C ASP A 113 6.17 -14.61 -1.31
N ASP A 114 7.38 -15.12 -1.53
CA ASP A 114 7.68 -16.04 -2.66
C ASP A 114 7.14 -15.51 -3.99
N HIS A 115 7.38 -14.24 -4.29
CA HIS A 115 6.91 -13.54 -5.50
C HIS A 115 5.39 -13.34 -5.58
N ASN A 116 4.64 -13.73 -4.55
CA ASN A 116 3.19 -13.56 -4.51
C ASN A 116 2.79 -12.37 -3.66
N LEU A 117 1.94 -11.52 -4.22
CA LEU A 117 1.31 -10.43 -3.47
C LEU A 117 0.25 -11.01 -2.54
N ILE A 118 0.46 -10.90 -1.24
CA ILE A 118 -0.45 -11.45 -0.23
C ILE A 118 -1.25 -10.39 0.53
N GLY A 119 -0.85 -9.14 0.43
CA GLY A 119 -1.57 -8.05 1.11
C GLY A 119 -0.92 -6.71 0.93
N VAL A 120 -1.49 -5.71 1.57
CA VAL A 120 -0.92 -4.36 1.69
C VAL A 120 -0.99 -3.95 3.15
N ILE A 121 0.09 -3.44 3.68
CA ILE A 121 0.15 -2.90 5.04
C ILE A 121 0.32 -1.39 4.99
N SER A 122 -0.45 -0.68 5.83
CA SER A 122 -0.40 0.78 5.92
C SER A 122 0.19 1.23 7.24
N ILE A 123 0.61 2.51 7.30
CA ILE A 123 1.05 3.11 8.56
C ILE A 123 -0.06 3.08 9.62
N ARG A 124 -1.32 3.20 9.19
CA ARG A 124 -2.49 3.10 10.08
C ARG A 124 -2.60 1.70 10.70
N ASP A 125 -2.37 0.65 9.91
CA ASP A 125 -2.37 -0.73 10.40
C ASP A 125 -1.33 -0.93 11.50
N ILE A 126 -0.15 -0.36 11.32
CA ILE A 126 0.95 -0.42 12.29
C ILE A 126 0.58 0.35 13.56
N SER A 127 0.07 1.57 13.42
CA SER A 127 -0.33 2.39 14.57
C SER A 127 -1.42 1.71 15.39
N THR A 128 -2.42 1.15 14.73
CA THR A 128 -3.50 0.40 15.38
C THR A 128 -2.95 -0.81 16.14
N ALA A 129 -2.03 -1.54 15.54
CA ALA A 129 -1.43 -2.71 16.18
C ALA A 129 -0.62 -2.34 17.43
N PHE A 130 0.13 -1.24 17.40
CA PHE A 130 0.85 -0.75 18.59
C PHE A 130 -0.10 -0.27 19.68
N ASP A 131 -1.18 0.39 19.31
CA ASP A 131 -2.21 0.83 20.27
C ASP A 131 -2.90 -0.38 20.91
N ASP A 132 -3.22 -1.41 20.16
CA ASP A 132 -3.82 -2.66 20.67
C ASP A 132 -2.86 -3.37 21.62
N GLU A 133 -1.59 -3.45 21.31
CA GLU A 133 -0.57 -4.03 22.20
C GLU A 133 -0.46 -3.23 23.50
N ALA A 134 -0.46 -1.90 23.41
CA ALA A 134 -0.41 -1.03 24.59
C ALA A 134 -1.64 -1.19 25.47
N THR A 135 -2.82 -1.44 24.86
CA THR A 135 -4.07 -1.65 25.58
C THR A 135 -4.12 -3.02 26.27
N THR A 136 -3.54 -4.05 25.68
CA THR A 136 -3.51 -5.41 26.19
C THR A 136 -2.34 -5.69 27.13
N ALA A 137 -1.28 -4.88 27.06
CA ALA A 137 -0.15 -5.00 27.98
C ALA A 137 -0.59 -4.66 29.40
N PRO A 138 -0.14 -5.42 30.43
CA PRO A 138 -0.43 -5.06 31.81
C PRO A 138 0.12 -3.67 32.07
N ARG A 139 -0.78 -2.74 32.42
CA ARG A 139 -0.34 -1.41 32.83
C ARG A 139 0.45 -1.57 34.12
N ALA A 140 1.65 -1.03 34.14
CA ALA A 140 2.36 -0.85 35.40
C ALA A 140 1.45 -0.01 36.29
N ILE A 141 0.99 -0.60 37.39
CA ILE A 141 0.21 0.12 38.39
C ILE A 141 1.19 1.10 39.03
N SER A 142 1.09 2.37 38.63
CA SER A 142 1.78 3.40 39.38
C SER A 142 1.08 3.51 40.73
N ALA A 143 1.78 3.08 41.74
CA ALA A 143 1.33 3.28 43.09
C ALA A 143 1.20 4.77 43.41
#